data_36140e59f348cdefcd90daa0cc3cf235
#
_entry.id   36140e59f348cdefcd90daa0cc3cf235
#
_cell.length_a   1.000
_cell.length_b   1.000
_cell.length_c   1.000
_cell.angle_alpha   90.00
_cell.angle_beta   90.00
_cell.angle_gamma   90.00
#
_symmetry.space_group_name_H-M   'P 1'
#
loop_
_entity.id
_entity.type
_entity.pdbx_description
1 polymer ?
#
loop_
_entity_poly.entity_id
_entity_poly.type
_entity_poly.pdbx_seq_one_letter_code
_entity_poly.pdbx_strand_id
1 'polypeptide(L)'
;MSKVIENLNILYNNPFILTPIIVKFYEKYEGKQSKDMLLAYLILPLILYEDSRTVLKVKKKELRTFINYYQKEDLKTNKLEIKKNGKLFGLPDRIEDYKEMTNLCLQYAFDTGCLQLNGDLSITFLKNNLKKENSSIEYLKMAENLAFLLKKEKLTHIYMRLGIKKL
;
A
#
# COMPACT_ATOMS: atom_id res chain seq x y z
N MET A 1 -12.98 23.17 12.66
CA MET A 1 -13.25 21.86 12.02
C MET A 1 -14.36 21.15 12.79
N SER A 2 -15.30 20.50 12.11
CA SER A 2 -16.38 19.80 12.80
C SER A 2 -15.80 18.60 13.57
N LYS A 3 -16.24 18.37 14.82
CA LYS A 3 -15.89 17.18 15.63
C LYS A 3 -16.10 15.86 14.88
N VAL A 4 -17.00 15.84 13.91
CA VAL A 4 -17.25 14.67 13.04
C VAL A 4 -16.04 14.41 12.13
N ILE A 5 -15.43 15.45 11.57
CA ILE A 5 -14.23 15.32 10.68
C ILE A 5 -13.03 14.89 11.51
N GLU A 6 -12.84 15.42 12.72
CA GLU A 6 -11.78 14.98 13.64
C GLU A 6 -11.95 13.52 14.04
N ASN A 7 -13.15 13.10 14.40
CA ASN A 7 -13.45 11.72 14.77
C ASN A 7 -13.26 10.76 13.57
N LEU A 8 -13.61 11.17 12.36
CA LEU A 8 -13.35 10.41 11.14
C LEU A 8 -11.86 10.27 10.88
N ASN A 9 -11.06 11.35 11.02
CA ASN A 9 -9.61 11.29 10.87
C ASN A 9 -8.96 10.35 11.90
N ILE A 10 -9.42 10.37 13.17
CA ILE A 10 -8.93 9.46 14.21
C ILE A 10 -9.27 8.00 13.86
N LEU A 11 -10.47 7.74 13.33
CA LEU A 11 -10.87 6.40 12.91
C LEU A 11 -10.06 5.90 11.70
N TYR A 12 -9.81 6.76 10.71
CA TYR A 12 -9.05 6.40 9.49
C TYR A 12 -7.54 6.27 9.74
N ASN A 13 -6.98 7.01 10.70
CA ASN A 13 -5.57 6.95 11.09
C ASN A 13 -5.33 6.10 12.34
N ASN A 14 -6.05 5.00 12.47
CA ASN A 14 -5.93 4.08 13.59
C ASN A 14 -5.10 2.85 13.20
N PRO A 15 -3.95 2.57 13.89
CA PRO A 15 -3.13 1.42 13.57
C PRO A 15 -3.88 0.09 13.70
N PHE A 16 -4.87 -0.03 14.59
CA PHE A 16 -5.69 -1.24 14.72
C PHE A 16 -6.53 -1.53 13.46
N ILE A 17 -6.91 -0.48 12.72
CA ILE A 17 -7.67 -0.60 11.46
C ILE A 17 -6.74 -0.81 10.28
N LEU A 18 -5.57 -0.19 10.28
CA LEU A 18 -4.64 -0.20 9.13
C LEU A 18 -3.69 -1.40 9.15
N THR A 19 -3.34 -1.93 10.32
CA THR A 19 -2.44 -3.09 10.44
C THR A 19 -2.92 -4.31 9.65
N PRO A 20 -4.21 -4.69 9.66
CA PRO A 20 -4.70 -5.81 8.85
C PRO A 20 -4.40 -5.69 7.36
N ILE A 21 -4.30 -4.45 6.84
CA ILE A 21 -3.96 -4.19 5.43
C ILE A 21 -2.51 -4.60 5.16
N ILE A 22 -1.59 -4.21 6.06
CA ILE A 22 -0.16 -4.55 5.96
C ILE A 22 0.04 -6.06 6.13
N VAL A 23 -0.59 -6.65 7.15
CA VAL A 23 -0.53 -8.10 7.38
C VAL A 23 -1.04 -8.88 6.17
N LYS A 24 -2.15 -8.44 5.57
CA LYS A 24 -2.73 -9.06 4.38
C LYS A 24 -1.80 -8.99 3.17
N PHE A 25 -1.10 -7.89 2.99
CA PHE A 25 -0.09 -7.77 1.95
C PHE A 25 1.01 -8.83 2.11
N TYR A 26 1.61 -8.93 3.30
CA TYR A 26 2.69 -9.90 3.55
C TYR A 26 2.20 -11.35 3.54
N GLU A 27 0.96 -11.63 3.93
CA GLU A 27 0.32 -12.94 3.77
C GLU A 27 0.31 -13.38 2.29
N LYS A 28 -0.02 -12.45 1.39
CA LYS A 28 -0.22 -12.72 -0.05
C LYS A 28 1.00 -12.45 -0.92
N TYR A 29 2.04 -11.84 -0.36
CA TYR A 29 3.27 -11.59 -1.10
C TYR A 29 4.09 -12.88 -1.24
N GLU A 30 4.00 -13.50 -2.41
CA GLU A 30 4.70 -14.75 -2.77
C GLU A 30 5.82 -14.46 -3.77
N GLY A 31 6.61 -13.42 -3.51
CA GLY A 31 7.69 -12.99 -4.39
C GLY A 31 8.89 -13.94 -4.36
N LYS A 32 9.67 -13.94 -5.46
CA LYS A 32 10.98 -14.61 -5.52
C LYS A 32 12.05 -13.89 -4.69
N GLN A 33 11.81 -12.63 -4.38
CA GLN A 33 12.66 -11.77 -3.56
C GLN A 33 12.23 -11.87 -2.09
N SER A 34 13.14 -11.54 -1.17
CA SER A 34 12.81 -11.42 0.24
C SER A 34 11.64 -10.44 0.43
N LYS A 35 10.79 -10.73 1.40
CA LYS A 35 9.68 -9.85 1.81
C LYS A 35 10.24 -8.66 2.58
N ASP A 36 10.96 -7.78 1.91
CA ASP A 36 11.66 -6.65 2.50
C ASP A 36 10.71 -5.72 3.27
N MET A 37 11.15 -5.26 4.45
CA MET A 37 10.39 -4.34 5.30
C MET A 37 10.07 -3.02 4.58
N LEU A 38 10.94 -2.57 3.69
CA LEU A 38 10.72 -1.35 2.91
C LEU A 38 9.45 -1.39 2.05
N LEU A 39 8.98 -2.58 1.65
CA LEU A 39 7.71 -2.71 0.93
C LEU A 39 6.52 -2.20 1.76
N ALA A 40 6.59 -2.26 3.11
CA ALA A 40 5.51 -1.80 3.97
C ALA A 40 5.19 -0.32 3.77
N TYR A 41 6.20 0.51 3.51
CA TYR A 41 6.04 1.95 3.32
C TYR A 41 5.32 2.34 2.02
N LEU A 42 5.13 1.39 1.10
CA LEU A 42 4.36 1.58 -0.12
C LEU A 42 2.86 1.26 0.06
N ILE A 43 2.51 0.46 1.07
CA ILE A 43 1.17 -0.15 1.18
C ILE A 43 0.13 0.91 1.46
N LEU A 44 0.26 1.64 2.58
CA LEU A 44 -0.73 2.63 2.98
C LEU A 44 -0.83 3.81 2.00
N PRO A 45 0.29 4.43 1.54
CA PRO A 45 0.25 5.52 0.57
C PRO A 45 -0.42 5.16 -0.76
N LEU A 46 -0.33 3.90 -1.19
CA LEU A 46 -0.95 3.44 -2.44
C LEU A 46 -2.40 3.01 -2.26
N ILE A 47 -2.75 2.41 -1.13
CA ILE A 47 -4.11 1.89 -0.90
C ILE A 47 -5.07 3.00 -0.44
N LEU A 48 -4.60 3.94 0.37
CA LEU A 48 -5.45 4.99 0.93
C LEU A 48 -5.64 6.17 -0.02
N TYR A 49 -4.76 6.36 -0.99
CA TYR A 49 -4.89 7.42 -1.99
C TYR A 49 -5.87 7.03 -3.10
N GLU A 50 -6.86 7.89 -3.37
CA GLU A 50 -8.00 7.58 -4.22
C GLU A 50 -7.63 7.14 -5.64
N ASP A 51 -6.73 7.87 -6.30
CA ASP A 51 -6.34 7.57 -7.68
C ASP A 51 -5.63 6.22 -7.83
N SER A 52 -4.71 5.89 -6.91
CA SER A 52 -4.05 4.58 -6.90
C SER A 52 -4.99 3.47 -6.43
N ARG A 53 -5.84 3.76 -5.44
CA ARG A 53 -6.87 2.86 -4.94
C ARG A 53 -7.80 2.38 -6.03
N THR A 54 -8.30 3.29 -6.86
CA THR A 54 -9.20 2.97 -7.98
C THR A 54 -8.58 1.95 -8.93
N VAL A 55 -7.28 2.07 -9.20
CA VAL A 55 -6.56 1.11 -10.06
C VAL A 55 -6.33 -0.22 -9.36
N LEU A 56 -6.11 -0.22 -8.04
CA LEU A 56 -5.88 -1.43 -7.25
C LEU A 56 -7.15 -2.26 -6.99
N LYS A 57 -8.36 -1.71 -7.22
CA LYS A 57 -9.61 -2.49 -7.18
C LYS A 57 -9.58 -3.67 -8.15
N VAL A 58 -8.85 -3.55 -9.25
CA VAL A 58 -8.71 -4.59 -10.27
C VAL A 58 -7.31 -5.17 -10.22
N LYS A 59 -7.22 -6.50 -10.20
CA LYS A 59 -5.93 -7.21 -10.22
C LYS A 59 -5.17 -6.92 -11.51
N LYS A 60 -4.01 -6.27 -11.40
CA LYS A 60 -3.09 -6.03 -12.51
C LYS A 60 -2.00 -7.09 -12.53
N LYS A 61 -1.55 -7.47 -13.74
CA LYS A 61 -0.53 -8.51 -13.90
C LYS A 61 0.90 -8.00 -13.74
N GLU A 62 1.13 -6.72 -14.06
CA GLU A 62 2.46 -6.12 -14.13
C GLU A 62 2.47 -4.71 -13.59
N LEU A 63 3.55 -4.32 -12.93
CA LEU A 63 3.77 -2.96 -12.40
C LEU A 63 3.68 -1.90 -13.50
N ARG A 64 4.18 -2.20 -14.71
CA ARG A 64 4.05 -1.31 -15.87
C ARG A 64 2.60 -0.99 -16.19
N THR A 65 1.72 -1.97 -16.15
CA THR A 65 0.28 -1.78 -16.39
C THR A 65 -0.37 -0.91 -15.32
N PHE A 66 0.05 -1.04 -14.07
CA PHE A 66 -0.40 -0.16 -12.99
C PHE A 66 0.04 1.28 -13.23
N ILE A 67 1.31 1.50 -13.56
CA ILE A 67 1.88 2.84 -13.77
C ILE A 67 1.24 3.52 -14.99
N ASN A 68 1.06 2.80 -16.10
CA ASN A 68 0.57 3.32 -17.37
C ASN A 68 -0.96 3.19 -17.52
N TYR A 69 -1.69 2.96 -16.43
CA TYR A 69 -3.14 2.87 -16.48
C TYR A 69 -3.76 4.25 -16.75
N TYR A 70 -4.46 4.35 -17.89
CA TYR A 70 -5.28 5.51 -18.26
C TYR A 70 -6.74 5.11 -18.22
N GLN A 71 -7.60 5.94 -17.67
CA GLN A 71 -9.05 5.77 -17.83
C GLN A 71 -9.42 6.14 -19.26
N LYS A 72 -10.24 5.32 -19.93
CA LYS A 72 -10.69 5.59 -21.31
C LYS A 72 -11.40 6.94 -21.46
N GLU A 73 -12.00 7.45 -20.40
CA GLU A 73 -12.67 8.76 -20.37
C GLU A 73 -11.69 9.93 -20.57
N ASP A 74 -10.44 9.76 -20.13
CA ASP A 74 -9.42 10.80 -20.27
C ASP A 74 -8.95 10.99 -21.71
N LEU A 75 -9.16 10.01 -22.58
CA LEU A 75 -8.85 10.09 -24.02
C LEU A 75 -9.86 10.95 -24.80
N LYS A 76 -11.07 11.14 -24.27
CA LYS A 76 -12.11 11.93 -24.94
C LYS A 76 -11.96 13.44 -24.74
N THR A 77 -11.25 13.87 -23.72
CA THR A 77 -11.19 15.29 -23.34
C THR A 77 -9.96 16.03 -23.83
N ASN A 78 -9.04 15.38 -24.56
CA ASN A 78 -7.75 15.95 -25.02
C ASN A 78 -6.95 16.70 -23.92
N LYS A 79 -7.31 16.59 -22.66
CA LYS A 79 -6.58 17.14 -21.51
C LYS A 79 -5.47 16.16 -21.07
N LEU A 80 -4.55 15.93 -21.99
CA LEU A 80 -3.46 14.95 -21.86
C LEU A 80 -2.41 15.29 -20.80
N GLU A 81 -2.38 16.51 -20.28
CA GLU A 81 -1.18 16.99 -19.57
C GLU A 81 -1.18 16.76 -18.05
N ILE A 82 -2.33 16.68 -17.40
CA ILE A 82 -2.36 16.71 -15.93
C ILE A 82 -2.54 15.32 -15.30
N LYS A 83 -3.05 14.34 -16.04
CA LYS A 83 -3.40 13.02 -15.47
C LYS A 83 -2.41 11.89 -15.74
N LYS A 84 -1.32 12.12 -16.46
CA LYS A 84 -0.36 11.06 -16.82
C LYS A 84 0.18 10.26 -15.64
N ASN A 85 0.23 10.83 -14.44
CA ASN A 85 0.71 10.18 -13.22
C ASN A 85 -0.11 10.53 -11.97
N GLY A 86 -1.40 10.84 -12.10
CA GLY A 86 -2.23 11.28 -10.96
C GLY A 86 -2.12 10.35 -9.74
N LYS A 87 -2.16 9.03 -9.97
CA LYS A 87 -2.03 8.01 -8.92
C LYS A 87 -0.66 7.96 -8.22
N LEU A 88 0.39 8.47 -8.88
CA LEU A 88 1.75 8.54 -8.33
C LEU A 88 2.15 9.97 -7.96
N PHE A 89 1.31 10.95 -8.27
CA PHE A 89 1.57 12.34 -7.92
C PHE A 89 1.72 12.50 -6.40
N GLY A 90 2.81 13.13 -5.96
CA GLY A 90 3.11 13.31 -4.54
C GLY A 90 3.34 12.00 -3.76
N LEU A 91 3.63 10.87 -4.42
CA LEU A 91 3.86 9.61 -3.73
C LEU A 91 5.02 9.66 -2.72
N PRO A 92 6.18 10.30 -3.01
CA PRO A 92 7.24 10.44 -2.00
C PRO A 92 6.77 11.18 -0.75
N ASP A 93 6.02 12.27 -0.90
CA ASP A 93 5.49 13.04 0.22
C ASP A 93 4.49 12.21 1.03
N ARG A 94 3.59 11.48 0.35
CA ARG A 94 2.66 10.56 1.03
C ARG A 94 3.37 9.42 1.77
N ILE A 95 4.49 8.93 1.25
CA ILE A 95 5.29 7.93 1.98
C ILE A 95 5.81 8.52 3.28
N GLU A 96 6.32 9.75 3.27
CA GLU A 96 6.78 10.42 4.47
C GLU A 96 5.62 10.70 5.44
N ASP A 97 4.47 11.16 4.95
CA ASP A 97 3.27 11.40 5.77
C ASP A 97 2.76 10.13 6.47
N TYR A 98 2.84 8.98 5.80
CA TYR A 98 2.39 7.69 6.36
C TYR A 98 3.48 6.91 7.08
N LYS A 99 4.70 7.40 7.15
CA LYS A 99 5.85 6.69 7.71
C LYS A 99 5.66 6.32 9.17
N GLU A 100 5.27 7.28 10.00
CA GLU A 100 5.01 7.04 11.42
C GLU A 100 3.87 6.04 11.62
N MET A 101 2.77 6.20 10.89
CA MET A 101 1.63 5.28 10.93
C MET A 101 2.03 3.87 10.49
N THR A 102 2.85 3.74 9.46
CA THR A 102 3.37 2.45 9.00
C THR A 102 4.22 1.77 10.09
N ASN A 103 5.07 2.55 10.78
CA ASN A 103 5.86 2.04 11.91
C ASN A 103 4.98 1.52 13.03
N LEU A 104 3.94 2.27 13.43
CA LEU A 104 2.98 1.84 14.46
C LEU A 104 2.25 0.56 14.04
N CYS A 105 1.84 0.46 12.77
CA CYS A 105 1.19 -0.74 12.24
C CYS A 105 2.13 -1.95 12.24
N LEU A 106 3.39 -1.78 11.85
CA LEU A 106 4.40 -2.83 11.89
C LEU A 106 4.66 -3.30 13.32
N GLN A 107 4.86 -2.35 14.26
CA GLN A 107 5.04 -2.67 15.67
C GLN A 107 3.87 -3.49 16.20
N TYR A 108 2.65 -3.06 15.94
CA TYR A 108 1.45 -3.80 16.37
C TYR A 108 1.36 -5.19 15.72
N ALA A 109 1.75 -5.34 14.44
CA ALA A 109 1.77 -6.63 13.76
C ALA A 109 2.83 -7.58 14.35
N PHE A 110 3.98 -7.06 14.80
CA PHE A 110 5.02 -7.83 15.48
C PHE A 110 4.56 -8.22 16.89
N ASP A 111 4.04 -7.29 17.68
CA ASP A 111 3.57 -7.53 19.05
C ASP A 111 2.42 -8.55 19.11
N THR A 112 1.56 -8.57 18.09
CA THR A 112 0.47 -9.55 17.98
C THR A 112 0.92 -10.89 17.38
N GLY A 113 2.18 -11.02 16.98
CA GLY A 113 2.72 -12.23 16.35
C GLY A 113 2.12 -12.55 14.99
N CYS A 114 1.64 -11.53 14.27
CA CYS A 114 1.18 -11.69 12.89
C CYS A 114 2.34 -11.70 11.90
N LEU A 115 3.32 -10.85 12.15
CA LEU A 115 4.55 -10.72 11.36
C LEU A 115 5.76 -10.88 12.26
N GLN A 116 6.90 -11.24 11.65
CA GLN A 116 8.21 -11.30 12.31
C GLN A 116 9.23 -10.58 11.44
N LEU A 117 10.01 -9.69 12.07
CA LEU A 117 11.17 -9.07 11.45
C LEU A 117 12.39 -9.98 11.61
N ASN A 118 13.07 -10.28 10.52
CA ASN A 118 14.30 -11.08 10.50
C ASN A 118 15.55 -10.17 10.53
N GLY A 119 16.70 -10.74 10.83
CA GLY A 119 17.96 -10.00 10.92
C GLY A 119 18.45 -9.37 9.61
N ASP A 120 17.95 -9.83 8.47
CA ASP A 120 18.20 -9.27 7.13
C ASP A 120 17.17 -8.21 6.70
N LEU A 121 16.36 -7.71 7.65
CA LEU A 121 15.26 -6.78 7.44
C LEU A 121 14.12 -7.33 6.56
N SER A 122 14.08 -8.64 6.34
CA SER A 122 12.92 -9.27 5.72
C SER A 122 11.80 -9.50 6.74
N ILE A 123 10.55 -9.56 6.25
CA ILE A 123 9.37 -9.84 7.07
C ILE A 123 8.84 -11.23 6.75
N THR A 124 8.62 -12.03 7.78
CA THR A 124 7.93 -13.32 7.70
C THR A 124 6.50 -13.15 8.17
N PHE A 125 5.54 -13.60 7.37
CA PHE A 125 4.15 -13.76 7.82
C PHE A 125 4.05 -15.03 8.65
N LEU A 126 3.55 -14.93 9.87
CA LEU A 126 3.35 -16.07 10.78
C LEU A 126 1.90 -16.56 10.74
N LYS A 127 0.97 -15.71 11.13
CA LYS A 127 -0.45 -16.01 11.19
C LYS A 127 -1.27 -14.72 11.22
N ASN A 128 -2.55 -14.80 10.88
CA ASN A 128 -3.45 -13.67 11.02
C ASN A 128 -4.29 -13.83 12.30
N ASN A 129 -3.86 -13.18 13.37
CA ASN A 129 -4.55 -13.14 14.66
C ASN A 129 -5.46 -11.92 14.81
N LEU A 130 -5.48 -11.03 13.82
CA LEU A 130 -6.26 -9.80 13.88
C LEU A 130 -7.73 -10.09 13.58
N LYS A 131 -8.62 -9.43 14.30
CA LYS A 131 -10.05 -9.51 14.01
C LYS A 131 -10.33 -8.95 12.64
N LYS A 132 -10.97 -9.73 11.77
CA LYS A 132 -11.34 -9.33 10.40
C LYS A 132 -12.28 -8.12 10.37
N GLU A 133 -12.98 -7.86 11.44
CA GLU A 133 -13.96 -6.77 11.57
C GLU A 133 -13.32 -5.37 11.60
N ASN A 134 -12.01 -5.28 11.83
CA ASN A 134 -11.34 -4.00 12.01
C ASN A 134 -10.96 -3.32 10.69
N SER A 135 -11.03 -3.99 9.53
CA SER A 135 -10.66 -3.40 8.25
C SER A 135 -11.70 -3.66 7.17
N SER A 136 -11.85 -2.70 6.27
CA SER A 136 -12.70 -2.86 5.09
C SER A 136 -12.22 -4.02 4.22
N ILE A 137 -13.13 -4.91 3.84
CA ILE A 137 -12.88 -6.04 2.91
C ILE A 137 -12.27 -5.52 1.60
N GLU A 138 -12.68 -4.34 1.17
CA GLU A 138 -12.18 -3.70 -0.04
C GLU A 138 -10.67 -3.39 0.07
N TYR A 139 -10.21 -2.81 1.19
CA TYR A 139 -8.79 -2.52 1.42
C TYR A 139 -7.94 -3.78 1.53
N LEU A 140 -8.46 -4.83 2.15
CA LEU A 140 -7.78 -6.13 2.21
C LEU A 140 -7.60 -6.72 0.80
N LYS A 141 -8.62 -6.60 -0.07
CA LYS A 141 -8.53 -7.02 -1.46
C LYS A 141 -7.50 -6.22 -2.27
N MET A 142 -7.42 -4.93 -2.03
CA MET A 142 -6.39 -4.07 -2.65
C MET A 142 -4.98 -4.44 -2.19
N ALA A 143 -4.80 -4.79 -0.90
CA ALA A 143 -3.53 -5.27 -0.38
C ALA A 143 -3.09 -6.58 -1.07
N GLU A 144 -4.01 -7.52 -1.31
CA GLU A 144 -3.74 -8.72 -2.12
C GLU A 144 -3.33 -8.37 -3.55
N ASN A 145 -4.06 -7.46 -4.19
CA ASN A 145 -3.78 -7.04 -5.56
C ASN A 145 -2.41 -6.35 -5.67
N LEU A 146 -2.06 -5.52 -4.68
CA LEU A 146 -0.76 -4.87 -4.60
C LEU A 146 0.37 -5.88 -4.38
N ALA A 147 0.20 -6.84 -3.48
CA ALA A 147 1.15 -7.92 -3.26
C ALA A 147 1.40 -8.72 -4.54
N PHE A 148 0.33 -9.08 -5.26
CA PHE A 148 0.43 -9.77 -6.54
C PHE A 148 1.15 -8.94 -7.61
N LEU A 149 0.93 -7.63 -7.61
CA LEU A 149 1.52 -6.70 -8.55
C LEU A 149 3.05 -6.57 -8.36
N LEU A 150 3.50 -6.52 -7.09
CA LEU A 150 4.91 -6.27 -6.75
C LEU A 150 5.75 -7.55 -6.70
N LYS A 151 5.16 -8.73 -6.58
CA LYS A 151 5.88 -9.99 -6.33
C LYS A 151 6.91 -10.40 -7.39
N LYS A 152 6.82 -9.88 -8.60
CA LYS A 152 7.72 -10.21 -9.71
C LYS A 152 8.90 -9.26 -9.83
N GLU A 153 8.84 -8.13 -9.17
CA GLU A 153 9.81 -7.05 -9.32
C GLU A 153 10.81 -7.05 -8.17
N LYS A 154 12.03 -6.63 -8.46
CA LYS A 154 13.03 -6.35 -7.42
C LYS A 154 12.67 -5.05 -6.70
N LEU A 155 12.97 -4.96 -5.41
CA LEU A 155 12.70 -3.78 -4.58
C LEU A 155 13.21 -2.49 -5.24
N THR A 156 14.45 -2.48 -5.69
CA THR A 156 15.07 -1.32 -6.37
C THR A 156 14.31 -0.91 -7.63
N HIS A 157 13.82 -1.87 -8.42
CA HIS A 157 13.00 -1.59 -9.60
C HIS A 157 11.64 -1.02 -9.24
N ILE A 158 11.01 -1.53 -8.16
CA ILE A 158 9.74 -1.01 -7.66
C ILE A 158 9.89 0.48 -7.34
N TYR A 159 10.86 0.83 -6.50
CA TYR A 159 11.11 2.20 -6.07
C TYR A 159 11.43 3.13 -7.24
N MET A 160 12.34 2.70 -8.11
CA MET A 160 12.71 3.47 -9.31
C MET A 160 11.52 3.73 -10.23
N ARG A 161 10.70 2.70 -10.50
CA ARG A 161 9.52 2.81 -11.37
C ARG A 161 8.41 3.64 -10.76
N LEU A 162 8.28 3.68 -9.45
CA LEU A 162 7.35 4.53 -8.72
C LEU A 162 7.85 5.97 -8.57
N GLY A 163 9.07 6.27 -9.04
CA GLY A 163 9.65 7.62 -8.97
C GLY A 163 10.17 8.01 -7.59
N ILE A 164 10.42 7.04 -6.71
CA ILE A 164 10.92 7.27 -5.35
C ILE A 164 12.44 7.23 -5.38
N LYS A 165 13.08 8.37 -5.10
CA LYS A 165 14.54 8.51 -5.16
C LYS A 165 15.23 8.41 -3.80
N LYS A 166 14.49 8.65 -2.71
CA LYS A 166 14.96 8.57 -1.31
C LYS A 166 13.83 8.02 -0.45
N LEU A 167 14.20 7.28 0.57
CA LEU A 167 13.37 6.85 1.71
C LEU A 167 13.88 7.52 2.96
#